data_e3853c3c7241c7e44b9be182ad043cc6
#
_entry.id   e3853c3c7241c7e44b9be182ad043cc6
#
_cell.length_a   1.000
_cell.length_b   1.000
_cell.length_c   1.000
_cell.angle_alpha   90.00
_cell.angle_beta   90.00
_cell.angle_gamma   90.00
#
_symmetry.space_group_name_H-M   'P 1'
#
loop_
_entity.id
_entity.type
_entity.pdbx_description
1 polymer ?
#
loop_
_entity_poly.entity_id
_entity_poly.type
_entity_poly.pdbx_seq_one_letter_code
_entity_poly.pdbx_strand_id
1 'polypeptide(L)'
;MFKIAEHPNELNFATNGLAEVVVNGKKICVGQVGTMSGNLEADRLSVRLFACASACPHAGARMANGQIDALGNIICPLHRYKFSLVNGRNVSGEGYHLKTWKVAWREDGVWVEDGK
;
A
#
# COMPACT_ATOMS: atom_id res chain seq x y z
N MET A 1 -2.15 -15.93 -3.99
CA MET A 1 -2.56 -14.63 -4.58
C MET A 1 -4.03 -14.39 -4.31
N PHE A 2 -4.37 -13.21 -3.84
CA PHE A 2 -5.75 -12.87 -3.46
C PHE A 2 -6.23 -11.66 -4.25
N LYS A 3 -7.43 -11.78 -4.83
CA LYS A 3 -8.06 -10.66 -5.52
C LYS A 3 -8.73 -9.76 -4.48
N ILE A 4 -8.40 -8.47 -4.50
CA ILE A 4 -8.92 -7.53 -3.51
C ILE A 4 -9.93 -6.56 -4.11
N ALA A 5 -9.97 -6.40 -5.43
CA ALA A 5 -10.92 -5.50 -6.09
C ALA A 5 -10.95 -5.78 -7.58
N GLU A 6 -12.05 -5.39 -8.24
CA GLU A 6 -12.11 -5.41 -9.70
C GLU A 6 -11.33 -4.23 -10.30
N HIS A 7 -11.32 -3.09 -9.59
CA HIS A 7 -10.64 -1.87 -10.03
C HIS A 7 -10.16 -1.13 -8.79
N PRO A 8 -9.03 -0.42 -8.87
CA PRO A 8 -8.51 0.32 -7.70
C PRO A 8 -9.51 1.30 -7.09
N ASN A 9 -10.45 1.83 -7.88
CA ASN A 9 -11.46 2.75 -7.34
C ASN A 9 -12.35 2.11 -6.28
N GLU A 10 -12.46 0.78 -6.27
CA GLU A 10 -13.26 0.08 -5.27
C GLU A 10 -12.60 0.06 -3.89
N LEU A 11 -11.32 0.39 -3.83
CA LEU A 11 -10.57 0.35 -2.57
C LEU A 11 -10.81 1.58 -1.71
N ASN A 12 -11.49 2.59 -2.24
CA ASN A 12 -11.88 3.80 -1.48
C ASN A 12 -10.69 4.48 -0.83
N PHE A 13 -9.65 4.75 -1.62
CA PHE A 13 -8.48 5.45 -1.11
C PHE A 13 -8.87 6.81 -0.53
N ALA A 14 -8.34 7.10 0.66
CA ALA A 14 -8.50 8.40 1.27
C ALA A 14 -7.63 9.43 0.53
N THR A 15 -7.73 10.70 0.94
CA THR A 15 -6.96 11.77 0.30
C THR A 15 -5.45 11.56 0.44
N ASN A 16 -5.01 10.79 1.43
CA ASN A 16 -3.60 10.46 1.61
C ASN A 16 -3.14 9.32 0.70
N GLY A 17 -4.01 8.76 -0.13
CA GLY A 17 -3.65 7.67 -1.04
C GLY A 17 -3.62 6.30 -0.40
N LEU A 18 -4.13 6.16 0.82
CA LEU A 18 -4.10 4.91 1.57
C LEU A 18 -5.51 4.39 1.82
N ALA A 19 -5.63 3.07 1.85
CA ALA A 19 -6.88 2.38 2.18
C ALA A 19 -6.55 1.13 2.98
N GLU A 20 -7.49 0.69 3.80
CA GLU A 20 -7.34 -0.54 4.55
C GLU A 20 -8.32 -1.56 4.01
N VAL A 21 -7.84 -2.78 3.74
CA VAL A 21 -8.68 -3.85 3.24
C VAL A 21 -8.44 -5.10 4.08
N VAL A 22 -9.43 -5.99 4.08
CA VAL A 22 -9.32 -7.28 4.76
C VAL A 22 -9.13 -8.35 3.71
N VAL A 23 -8.02 -9.08 3.79
CA VAL A 23 -7.72 -10.17 2.87
C VAL A 23 -7.55 -11.43 3.70
N ASN A 24 -8.42 -12.40 3.46
CA ASN A 24 -8.37 -13.69 4.15
C ASN A 24 -8.34 -13.51 5.68
N GLY A 25 -9.19 -12.59 6.18
CA GLY A 25 -9.30 -12.33 7.62
C GLY A 25 -8.22 -11.41 8.19
N LYS A 26 -7.29 -10.96 7.36
CA LYS A 26 -6.18 -10.15 7.79
C LYS A 26 -6.29 -8.74 7.21
N LYS A 27 -6.11 -7.73 8.05
CA LYS A 27 -6.11 -6.33 7.59
C LYS A 27 -4.77 -6.01 6.95
N ILE A 28 -4.83 -5.40 5.77
CA ILE A 28 -3.64 -4.86 5.13
C ILE A 28 -3.91 -3.42 4.69
N CYS A 29 -2.85 -2.65 4.56
CA CYS A 29 -2.90 -1.28 4.08
C CYS A 29 -2.45 -1.25 2.63
N VAL A 30 -3.27 -0.66 1.74
CA VAL A 30 -2.93 -0.55 0.33
C VAL A 30 -2.69 0.92 0.01
N GLY A 31 -1.61 1.20 -0.70
CA GLY A 31 -1.26 2.56 -1.09
C GLY A 31 -1.28 2.73 -2.59
N GLN A 32 -1.71 3.90 -3.04
CA GLN A 32 -1.71 4.27 -4.45
C GLN A 32 -0.78 5.46 -4.65
N VAL A 33 0.16 5.32 -5.58
CA VAL A 33 1.06 6.40 -5.98
C VAL A 33 0.79 6.68 -7.44
N GLY A 34 0.50 7.95 -7.76
CA GLY A 34 0.11 8.37 -9.11
C GLY A 34 -1.36 8.72 -9.16
N THR A 35 -1.78 9.31 -10.28
CA THR A 35 -3.14 9.82 -10.46
C THR A 35 -3.83 9.07 -11.57
N MET A 36 -5.07 8.62 -11.32
CA MET A 36 -5.89 8.01 -12.34
C MET A 36 -6.30 9.05 -13.37
N SER A 37 -6.12 8.71 -14.67
CA SER A 37 -6.49 9.61 -15.77
C SER A 37 -7.82 9.26 -16.39
N GLY A 38 -8.35 8.06 -16.10
CA GLY A 38 -9.54 7.54 -16.76
C GLY A 38 -9.23 6.65 -17.95
N ASN A 39 -7.97 6.59 -18.39
CA ASN A 39 -7.55 5.67 -19.45
C ASN A 39 -6.96 4.43 -18.78
N LEU A 40 -7.65 3.30 -18.90
CA LEU A 40 -7.31 2.10 -18.15
C LEU A 40 -5.90 1.60 -18.46
N GLU A 41 -5.51 1.57 -19.74
CA GLU A 41 -4.18 1.08 -20.10
C GLU A 41 -3.08 1.99 -19.61
N ALA A 42 -3.28 3.32 -19.77
CA ALA A 42 -2.29 4.29 -19.31
C ALA A 42 -2.15 4.24 -17.80
N ASP A 43 -3.27 4.11 -17.08
CA ASP A 43 -3.26 4.09 -15.63
C ASP A 43 -2.55 2.85 -15.10
N ARG A 44 -2.74 1.69 -15.73
CA ARG A 44 -2.03 0.47 -15.30
C ARG A 44 -0.53 0.58 -15.48
N LEU A 45 -0.06 1.44 -16.36
CA LEU A 45 1.38 1.65 -16.57
C LEU A 45 1.95 2.71 -15.67
N SER A 46 1.15 3.72 -15.29
CA SER A 46 1.66 4.88 -14.55
C SER A 46 1.30 4.89 -13.07
N VAL A 47 0.17 4.29 -12.68
CA VAL A 47 -0.25 4.25 -11.28
C VAL A 47 0.36 3.02 -10.63
N ARG A 48 0.97 3.22 -9.48
CA ARG A 48 1.61 2.15 -8.72
C ARG A 48 0.80 1.85 -7.48
N LEU A 49 0.62 0.57 -7.19
CA LEU A 49 -0.11 0.10 -6.03
C LEU A 49 0.82 -0.72 -5.15
N PHE A 50 0.69 -0.53 -3.85
CA PHE A 50 1.52 -1.20 -2.86
C PHE A 50 0.65 -1.72 -1.73
N ALA A 51 1.13 -2.76 -1.05
CA ALA A 51 0.44 -3.30 0.11
C ALA A 51 1.43 -3.54 1.24
N CYS A 52 1.02 -3.23 2.45
CA CYS A 52 1.85 -3.44 3.63
C CYS A 52 0.98 -3.83 4.82
N ALA A 53 1.63 -4.22 5.91
CA ALA A 53 0.92 -4.52 7.15
C ALA A 53 0.15 -3.28 7.62
N SER A 54 -1.02 -3.50 8.21
CA SER A 54 -1.86 -2.40 8.66
C SER A 54 -1.34 -1.72 9.93
N ALA A 55 -0.47 -2.39 10.69
CA ALA A 55 0.08 -1.86 11.93
C ALA A 55 1.57 -1.58 11.78
N CYS A 56 2.00 -0.43 12.29
CA CYS A 56 3.41 -0.08 12.32
C CYS A 56 4.18 -1.06 13.20
N PRO A 57 5.30 -1.63 12.72
CA PRO A 57 6.06 -2.59 13.52
C PRO A 57 6.68 -1.97 14.78
N HIS A 58 6.80 -0.65 14.78
CA HIS A 58 7.37 0.09 15.90
C HIS A 58 6.39 0.18 17.08
N ALA A 59 5.13 0.59 16.84
CA ALA A 59 4.22 0.89 17.93
C ALA A 59 2.76 0.49 17.65
N GLY A 60 2.52 -0.24 16.57
CA GLY A 60 1.16 -0.68 16.25
C GLY A 60 0.24 0.39 15.70
N ALA A 61 0.76 1.58 15.37
CA ALA A 61 -0.04 2.64 14.80
C ALA A 61 -0.65 2.21 13.47
N ARG A 62 -1.84 2.70 13.18
CA ARG A 62 -2.55 2.34 11.95
C ARG A 62 -1.90 3.02 10.76
N MET A 63 -1.27 2.23 9.88
CA MET A 63 -0.52 2.77 8.75
C MET A 63 -1.42 3.53 7.77
N ALA A 64 -2.69 3.17 7.67
CA ALA A 64 -3.63 3.88 6.79
C ALA A 64 -3.85 5.33 7.19
N ASN A 65 -3.49 5.72 8.41
CA ASN A 65 -3.57 7.11 8.87
C ASN A 65 -2.29 7.89 8.59
N GLY A 66 -1.31 7.26 7.97
CA GLY A 66 -0.03 7.89 7.66
C GLY A 66 -0.06 8.66 6.35
N GLN A 67 1.10 8.77 5.73
CA GLN A 67 1.27 9.49 4.47
C GLN A 67 2.19 8.70 3.55
N ILE A 68 2.07 8.95 2.25
CA ILE A 68 3.00 8.41 1.26
C ILE A 68 3.78 9.57 0.70
N ASP A 69 5.12 9.45 0.65
CA ASP A 69 5.93 10.49 0.04
C ASP A 69 6.12 10.23 -1.46
N ALA A 70 6.77 11.15 -2.15
CA ALA A 70 6.94 11.06 -3.60
C ALA A 70 7.88 9.94 -4.02
N LEU A 71 8.64 9.39 -3.09
CA LEU A 71 9.61 8.32 -3.37
C LEU A 71 9.03 6.93 -3.16
N GLY A 72 7.76 6.83 -2.77
CA GLY A 72 7.13 5.54 -2.53
C GLY A 72 7.39 4.99 -1.14
N ASN A 73 7.60 5.86 -0.16
CA ASN A 73 7.71 5.47 1.24
C ASN A 73 6.43 5.79 1.96
N ILE A 74 6.07 4.95 2.93
CA ILE A 74 4.95 5.23 3.82
C ILE A 74 5.50 5.74 5.15
N ILE A 75 4.86 6.79 5.67
CA ILE A 75 5.29 7.45 6.90
C ILE A 75 4.28 7.13 7.98
N CYS A 76 4.75 6.50 9.06
CA CYS A 76 3.92 6.16 10.20
C CYS A 76 3.38 7.45 10.84
N PRO A 77 2.08 7.51 11.19
CA PRO A 77 1.51 8.72 11.78
C PRO A 77 2.05 8.99 13.19
N LEU A 78 2.59 7.95 13.84
CA LEU A 78 3.14 8.06 15.18
C LEU A 78 4.67 8.06 15.07
N HIS A 79 5.33 9.13 15.44
CA HIS A 79 6.79 9.32 15.40
C HIS A 79 7.38 9.42 13.99
N ARG A 80 6.56 9.34 12.93
CA ARG A 80 6.95 9.60 11.54
C ARG A 80 8.08 8.72 11.01
N TYR A 81 8.15 7.47 11.46
CA TYR A 81 9.09 6.51 10.91
C TYR A 81 8.71 6.20 9.46
N LYS A 82 9.71 6.07 8.59
CA LYS A 82 9.48 5.84 7.16
C LYS A 82 9.88 4.43 6.76
N PHE A 83 9.05 3.82 5.94
CA PHE A 83 9.30 2.50 5.39
C PHE A 83 9.10 2.50 3.89
N SER A 84 9.96 1.81 3.15
CA SER A 84 9.78 1.63 1.72
C SER A 84 8.57 0.74 1.46
N LEU A 85 7.66 1.20 0.58
CA LEU A 85 6.52 0.38 0.19
C LEU A 85 6.91 -0.74 -0.77
N VAL A 86 8.12 -0.68 -1.33
CA VAL A 86 8.62 -1.72 -2.23
C VAL A 86 9.06 -2.96 -1.44
N ASN A 87 9.79 -2.77 -0.34
CA ASN A 87 10.39 -3.89 0.37
C ASN A 87 10.23 -3.83 1.89
N GLY A 88 9.59 -2.79 2.42
CA GLY A 88 9.36 -2.66 3.87
C GLY A 88 10.56 -2.20 4.67
N ARG A 89 11.64 -1.86 4.00
CA ARG A 89 12.85 -1.44 4.70
C ARG A 89 12.62 -0.10 5.40
N ASN A 90 13.09 0.01 6.64
CA ASN A 90 12.97 1.23 7.43
C ASN A 90 14.04 2.22 6.95
N VAL A 91 13.60 3.20 6.15
CA VAL A 91 14.53 4.14 5.51
C VAL A 91 14.91 5.29 6.42
N SER A 92 14.22 5.49 7.54
CA SER A 92 14.59 6.53 8.51
C SER A 92 15.53 6.01 9.60
N GLY A 93 15.93 4.75 9.54
CA GLY A 93 17.08 4.26 10.31
C GLY A 93 16.82 3.73 11.71
N GLU A 94 15.58 3.40 12.04
CA GLU A 94 15.25 2.93 13.40
C GLU A 94 15.37 1.42 13.58
N GLY A 95 15.63 0.67 12.50
CA GLY A 95 15.89 -0.76 12.62
C GLY A 95 14.68 -1.67 12.57
N TYR A 96 13.50 -1.16 12.28
CA TYR A 96 12.28 -1.98 12.14
C TYR A 96 12.12 -2.44 10.70
N HIS A 97 11.21 -3.40 10.49
CA HIS A 97 10.89 -3.88 9.15
C HIS A 97 9.37 -4.00 9.02
N LEU A 98 8.81 -3.35 8.00
CA LEU A 98 7.39 -3.39 7.70
C LEU A 98 7.13 -4.51 6.69
N LYS A 99 6.22 -5.41 7.00
CA LYS A 99 5.87 -6.47 6.05
C LYS A 99 5.14 -5.86 4.85
N THR A 100 5.55 -6.26 3.66
CA THR A 100 4.93 -5.80 2.41
C THR A 100 4.58 -6.98 1.53
N TRP A 101 3.64 -6.74 0.61
CA TRP A 101 3.24 -7.71 -0.41
C TRP A 101 3.21 -7.00 -1.75
N LYS A 102 3.47 -7.71 -2.82
CA LYS A 102 3.34 -7.16 -4.16
C LYS A 102 1.87 -7.05 -4.53
N VAL A 103 1.53 -5.99 -5.26
CA VAL A 103 0.19 -5.78 -5.79
C VAL A 103 0.29 -5.78 -7.30
N ALA A 104 -0.58 -6.56 -7.94
CA ALA A 104 -0.66 -6.64 -9.39
C ALA A 104 -2.03 -6.12 -9.83
N TRP A 105 -2.03 -5.12 -10.70
CA TRP A 105 -3.25 -4.61 -11.30
C TRP A 105 -3.32 -5.18 -12.70
N ARG A 106 -4.18 -6.19 -12.88
CA ARG A 106 -4.34 -6.92 -14.12
C ARG A 106 -5.68 -6.58 -14.77
N GLU A 107 -5.89 -7.12 -15.96
CA GLU A 107 -7.17 -6.92 -16.66
C GLU A 107 -8.35 -7.47 -15.87
N ASP A 108 -8.15 -8.52 -15.10
CA ASP A 108 -9.21 -9.17 -14.33
C ASP A 108 -9.29 -8.68 -12.89
N GLY A 109 -8.57 -7.63 -12.53
CA GLY A 109 -8.70 -7.02 -11.21
C GLY A 109 -7.39 -6.72 -10.54
N VAL A 110 -7.49 -6.34 -9.27
CA VAL A 110 -6.35 -6.00 -8.42
C VAL A 110 -6.09 -7.18 -7.49
N TRP A 111 -4.84 -7.66 -7.50
CA TRP A 111 -4.45 -8.86 -6.77
C TRP A 111 -3.30 -8.55 -5.83
N VAL A 112 -3.31 -9.17 -4.66
CA VAL A 112 -2.17 -9.13 -3.73
C VAL A 112 -1.52 -10.49 -3.74
N GLU A 113 -0.20 -10.52 -3.97
CA GLU A 113 0.57 -11.76 -3.90
C GLU A 113 0.82 -12.09 -2.45
N ASP A 114 0.58 -13.34 -2.08
CA ASP A 114 0.75 -13.78 -0.71
C ASP A 114 2.19 -14.20 -0.42
N GLY A 115 3.03 -14.03 -1.24
CA GLY A 115 4.33 -14.30 -1.21
C GLY A 115 5.18 -14.63 -0.16
N LYS A 116 5.44 -14.83 -0.05
CA LYS A 116 6.33 -15.17 0.48
C LYS A 116 7.41 -14.90 0.47
#